data_5c6297d6c6b109e24f42e19a629cbe61
#
_entry.id   5c6297d6c6b109e24f42e19a629cbe61
#
_cell.length_a   1.000
_cell.length_b   1.000
_cell.length_c   1.000
_cell.angle_alpha   90.00
_cell.angle_beta   90.00
_cell.angle_gamma   90.00
#
_symmetry.space_group_name_H-M   'P 1'
#
loop_
_entity.id
_entity.type
_entity.pdbx_description
1 polymer ?
#
loop_
_entity_poly.entity_id
_entity_poly.type
_entity_poly.pdbx_seq_one_letter_code
_entity_poly.pdbx_strand_id
1 'polypeptide(L)'
;MNREYKQLVFKPLLKDFETEIFKDYFNDMVAEIPDYIFTMPSSTSGKYHNATQCEKFGQIYHEYMFASILNHRLRLKGNREKYSTPEIRDCMRCVPVFHDAIKCGWDGSTYTVHDHPMLAAEWVRNTKVEHDIPNEYKEILAGMCESHSGEWTTNKRSSVILPEPRNDMELFIHECDILSSRADLDMIIPQELKDILSGNSTTDVEVEDVTLENYRITFGKYSGKTLLEIREENPGYIRWMKENIEDEPIKSLLTQM
;
A
#
# COMPACT_ATOMS: atom_id res chain seq x y z
N MET A 1 4.83 -12.53 -16.65
CA MET A 1 5.74 -11.58 -15.98
C MET A 1 6.58 -12.37 -14.99
N ASN A 2 7.87 -12.04 -14.78
CA ASN A 2 8.65 -12.81 -13.80
C ASN A 2 8.40 -12.33 -12.37
N ARG A 3 8.71 -13.19 -11.40
CA ARG A 3 8.54 -12.96 -9.95
C ARG A 3 9.26 -11.69 -9.49
N GLU A 4 10.52 -11.55 -9.89
CA GLU A 4 11.39 -10.44 -9.47
C GLU A 4 10.84 -9.07 -9.90
N TYR A 5 10.31 -8.95 -11.11
CA TYR A 5 9.69 -7.71 -11.58
C TYR A 5 8.45 -7.34 -10.74
N LYS A 6 7.57 -8.31 -10.45
CA LYS A 6 6.38 -8.07 -9.62
C LYS A 6 6.78 -7.56 -8.23
N GLN A 7 7.76 -8.21 -7.62
CA GLN A 7 8.31 -7.80 -6.32
C GLN A 7 8.96 -6.43 -6.39
N LEU A 8 9.72 -6.11 -7.45
CA LEU A 8 10.36 -4.82 -7.65
C LEU A 8 9.33 -3.69 -7.71
N VAL A 9 8.20 -3.89 -8.40
CA VAL A 9 7.12 -2.89 -8.49
C VAL A 9 6.63 -2.47 -7.11
N PHE A 10 6.48 -3.38 -6.16
CA PHE A 10 5.94 -3.07 -4.83
C PHE A 10 6.99 -2.94 -3.71
N LYS A 11 8.28 -3.18 -4.04
CA LYS A 11 9.38 -3.06 -3.07
C LYS A 11 9.38 -1.75 -2.28
N PRO A 12 9.10 -0.56 -2.90
CA PRO A 12 9.06 0.71 -2.17
C PRO A 12 8.03 0.77 -1.03
N LEU A 13 6.98 -0.08 -1.05
CA LEU A 13 5.99 -0.14 0.02
C LEU A 13 6.51 -0.84 1.28
N LEU A 14 7.52 -1.71 1.16
CA LEU A 14 8.06 -2.49 2.27
C LEU A 14 8.67 -1.64 3.38
N LYS A 15 9.09 -0.40 3.07
CA LYS A 15 9.62 0.54 4.05
C LYS A 15 8.63 0.90 5.17
N ASP A 16 7.34 0.78 4.91
CA ASP A 16 6.29 1.10 5.88
C ASP A 16 5.91 -0.09 6.76
N PHE A 17 6.38 -1.31 6.44
CA PHE A 17 6.15 -2.51 7.24
C PHE A 17 7.05 -2.54 8.47
N GLU A 18 6.49 -2.97 9.60
CA GLU A 18 7.14 -2.96 10.91
C GLU A 18 7.72 -4.33 11.29
N THR A 19 7.28 -5.42 10.65
CA THR A 19 7.68 -6.80 10.97
C THR A 19 8.23 -7.55 9.76
N GLU A 20 9.29 -8.33 9.94
CA GLU A 20 9.90 -9.10 8.85
C GLU A 20 8.95 -10.19 8.32
N ILE A 21 8.18 -10.85 9.19
CA ILE A 21 7.24 -11.88 8.76
C ILE A 21 6.23 -11.37 7.73
N PHE A 22 5.73 -10.14 7.90
CA PHE A 22 4.80 -9.56 6.92
C PHE A 22 5.50 -9.01 5.69
N LYS A 23 6.75 -8.56 5.77
CA LYS A 23 7.55 -8.18 4.59
C LYS A 23 7.78 -9.38 3.68
N ASP A 24 8.20 -10.51 4.25
CA ASP A 24 8.47 -11.73 3.51
C ASP A 24 7.17 -12.29 2.90
N TYR A 25 6.10 -12.36 3.70
CA TYR A 25 4.77 -12.77 3.23
C TYR A 25 4.27 -11.88 2.08
N PHE A 26 4.35 -10.56 2.25
CA PHE A 26 3.93 -9.60 1.21
C PHE A 26 4.71 -9.82 -0.09
N ASN A 27 6.02 -9.94 -0.01
CA ASN A 27 6.89 -10.19 -1.16
C ASN A 27 6.53 -11.49 -1.89
N ASP A 28 6.27 -12.55 -1.14
CA ASP A 28 5.89 -13.83 -1.73
C ASP A 28 4.52 -13.76 -2.39
N MET A 29 3.53 -13.17 -1.73
CA MET A 29 2.18 -13.02 -2.25
C MET A 29 2.12 -12.13 -3.50
N VAL A 30 2.89 -11.02 -3.53
CA VAL A 30 2.99 -10.14 -4.71
C VAL A 30 3.43 -10.92 -5.96
N ALA A 31 4.31 -11.90 -5.81
CA ALA A 31 4.77 -12.72 -6.92
C ALA A 31 3.66 -13.59 -7.55
N GLU A 32 2.62 -13.90 -6.77
CA GLU A 32 1.46 -14.72 -7.18
C GLU A 32 0.32 -13.90 -7.78
N ILE A 33 0.39 -12.56 -7.78
CA ILE A 33 -0.61 -11.68 -8.41
C ILE A 33 -0.64 -11.93 -9.92
N PRO A 34 -1.82 -12.06 -10.56
CA PRO A 34 -1.94 -12.22 -12.00
C PRO A 34 -1.30 -11.09 -12.80
N ASP A 35 -0.66 -11.41 -13.92
CA ASP A 35 0.11 -10.47 -14.73
C ASP A 35 -0.71 -9.28 -15.25
N TYR A 36 -2.00 -9.46 -15.47
CA TYR A 36 -2.87 -8.42 -16.00
C TYR A 36 -2.99 -7.22 -15.06
N ILE A 37 -2.90 -7.41 -13.75
CA ILE A 37 -2.94 -6.34 -12.73
C ILE A 37 -1.87 -5.29 -13.01
N PHE A 38 -0.69 -5.72 -13.44
CA PHE A 38 0.46 -4.84 -13.66
C PHE A 38 0.34 -3.95 -14.90
N THR A 39 -0.69 -4.09 -15.71
CA THR A 39 -0.84 -3.32 -16.95
C THR A 39 -2.22 -2.71 -17.13
N MET A 40 -3.19 -3.09 -16.33
CA MET A 40 -4.57 -2.62 -16.48
C MET A 40 -4.80 -1.25 -15.85
N PRO A 41 -5.83 -0.50 -16.31
CA PRO A 41 -6.34 0.65 -15.58
C PRO A 41 -7.09 0.20 -14.32
N SER A 42 -7.13 1.05 -13.29
CA SER A 42 -8.00 0.81 -12.12
C SER A 42 -9.48 0.99 -12.47
N SER A 43 -9.78 1.92 -13.38
CA SER A 43 -11.15 2.17 -13.85
C SER A 43 -11.19 2.39 -15.36
N THR A 44 -12.09 1.69 -16.03
CA THR A 44 -12.35 1.92 -17.47
C THR A 44 -13.34 3.04 -17.73
N SER A 45 -14.15 3.41 -16.73
CA SER A 45 -15.17 4.47 -16.90
C SER A 45 -14.66 5.87 -16.58
N GLY A 46 -13.61 5.99 -15.76
CA GLY A 46 -13.06 7.25 -15.28
C GLY A 46 -14.01 8.09 -14.42
N LYS A 47 -15.16 7.53 -14.03
CA LYS A 47 -16.23 8.31 -13.38
C LYS A 47 -15.81 8.84 -12.00
N TYR A 48 -15.03 8.08 -11.25
CA TYR A 48 -14.64 8.39 -9.88
C TYR A 48 -13.13 8.52 -9.72
N HIS A 49 -12.37 7.81 -10.53
CA HIS A 49 -10.92 7.76 -10.49
C HIS A 49 -10.28 8.96 -11.18
N ASN A 50 -9.12 9.40 -10.69
CA ASN A 50 -8.32 10.40 -11.39
C ASN A 50 -7.78 9.87 -12.73
N ALA A 51 -7.35 10.78 -13.62
CA ALA A 51 -6.94 10.43 -14.97
C ALA A 51 -5.79 9.38 -15.00
N THR A 52 -4.82 9.49 -14.10
CA THR A 52 -3.67 8.59 -14.00
C THR A 52 -4.09 7.14 -13.74
N GLN A 53 -5.16 6.95 -12.96
CA GLN A 53 -5.68 5.62 -12.64
C GLN A 53 -6.56 5.02 -13.77
N CYS A 54 -6.89 5.81 -14.78
CA CYS A 54 -7.70 5.36 -15.94
C CYS A 54 -6.85 4.91 -17.12
N GLU A 55 -5.54 4.98 -17.03
CA GLU A 55 -4.58 4.63 -18.07
C GLU A 55 -3.87 3.30 -17.76
N LYS A 56 -2.96 2.90 -18.63
CA LYS A 56 -2.06 1.77 -18.41
C LYS A 56 -1.30 1.96 -17.08
N PHE A 57 -1.19 0.91 -16.29
CA PHE A 57 -0.64 0.91 -14.92
C PHE A 57 -1.54 1.60 -13.87
N GLY A 58 -2.74 2.01 -14.25
CA GLY A 58 -3.65 2.73 -13.36
C GLY A 58 -4.00 1.95 -12.10
N GLN A 59 -4.06 0.61 -12.18
CA GLN A 59 -4.26 -0.23 -11.00
C GLN A 59 -3.11 -0.09 -10.02
N ILE A 60 -1.86 -0.11 -10.48
CA ILE A 60 -0.68 0.09 -9.62
C ILE A 60 -0.70 1.47 -8.96
N TYR A 61 -1.08 2.51 -9.72
CA TYR A 61 -1.18 3.87 -9.15
C TYR A 61 -2.27 3.98 -8.09
N HIS A 62 -3.40 3.29 -8.28
CA HIS A 62 -4.47 3.21 -7.27
C HIS A 62 -3.96 2.52 -5.99
N GLU A 63 -3.28 1.39 -6.09
CA GLU A 63 -2.72 0.66 -4.97
C GLU A 63 -1.69 1.50 -4.17
N TYR A 64 -0.84 2.23 -4.86
CA TYR A 64 0.10 3.17 -4.24
C TYR A 64 -0.60 4.34 -3.54
N MET A 65 -1.64 4.91 -4.17
CA MET A 65 -2.46 5.96 -3.57
C MET A 65 -3.15 5.43 -2.31
N PHE A 66 -3.73 4.24 -2.38
CA PHE A 66 -4.34 3.59 -1.24
C PHE A 66 -3.32 3.36 -0.10
N ALA A 67 -2.16 2.78 -0.40
CA ALA A 67 -1.09 2.57 0.58
C ALA A 67 -0.65 3.89 1.24
N SER A 68 -0.52 4.97 0.46
CA SER A 68 -0.17 6.30 0.96
C SER A 68 -1.21 6.83 1.95
N ILE A 69 -2.49 6.81 1.58
CA ILE A 69 -3.59 7.27 2.43
C ILE A 69 -3.68 6.43 3.70
N LEU A 70 -3.61 5.10 3.57
CA LEU A 70 -3.62 4.17 4.69
C LEU A 70 -2.50 4.48 5.69
N ASN A 71 -1.26 4.62 5.21
CA ASN A 71 -0.12 4.89 6.06
C ASN A 71 -0.22 6.25 6.75
N HIS A 72 -0.69 7.30 6.05
CA HIS A 72 -0.94 8.59 6.69
C HIS A 72 -1.98 8.46 7.82
N ARG A 73 -3.06 7.75 7.59
CA ARG A 73 -4.11 7.54 8.61
C ARG A 73 -3.61 6.68 9.78
N LEU A 74 -2.82 5.62 9.52
CA LEU A 74 -2.27 4.76 10.58
C LEU A 74 -1.26 5.49 11.50
N ARG A 75 -0.58 6.53 10.99
CA ARG A 75 0.34 7.37 11.79
C ARG A 75 -0.37 8.31 12.74
N LEU A 76 -1.65 8.61 12.52
CA LEU A 76 -2.43 9.45 13.43
C LEU A 76 -2.55 8.76 14.79
N LYS A 77 -2.29 9.51 15.89
CA LYS A 77 -2.23 8.99 17.26
C LYS A 77 -3.41 8.08 17.61
N GLY A 78 -4.65 8.51 17.36
CA GLY A 78 -5.83 7.71 17.69
C GLY A 78 -5.90 6.37 16.96
N ASN A 79 -5.50 6.35 15.68
CA ASN A 79 -5.47 5.12 14.90
C ASN A 79 -4.32 4.20 15.31
N ARG A 80 -3.14 4.77 15.64
CA ARG A 80 -2.00 4.00 16.14
C ARG A 80 -2.30 3.36 17.50
N GLU A 81 -3.03 4.04 18.37
CA GLU A 81 -3.52 3.49 19.63
C GLU A 81 -4.58 2.40 19.41
N LYS A 82 -5.49 2.60 18.48
CA LYS A 82 -6.56 1.64 18.13
C LYS A 82 -6.00 0.36 17.50
N TYR A 83 -5.08 0.47 16.56
CA TYR A 83 -4.40 -0.62 15.87
C TYR A 83 -2.99 -0.78 16.45
N SER A 84 -2.91 -1.16 17.74
CA SER A 84 -1.70 -1.02 18.55
C SER A 84 -0.58 -2.01 18.22
N THR A 85 -0.89 -3.19 17.67
CA THR A 85 0.12 -4.21 17.34
C THR A 85 0.73 -3.99 15.96
N PRO A 86 2.05 -4.11 15.79
CA PRO A 86 2.70 -4.02 14.48
C PRO A 86 2.11 -4.97 13.45
N GLU A 87 1.83 -6.21 13.85
CA GLU A 87 1.28 -7.25 12.97
C GLU A 87 -0.09 -6.86 12.40
N ILE A 88 -0.96 -6.24 13.20
CA ILE A 88 -2.26 -5.76 12.72
C ILE A 88 -2.07 -4.62 11.72
N ARG A 89 -1.16 -3.69 11.99
CA ARG A 89 -0.88 -2.60 11.02
C ARG A 89 -0.26 -3.12 9.73
N ASP A 90 0.61 -4.11 9.81
CA ASP A 90 1.21 -4.74 8.63
C ASP A 90 0.18 -5.57 7.85
N CYS A 91 -0.71 -6.27 8.55
CA CYS A 91 -1.86 -6.92 7.94
C CYS A 91 -2.70 -5.92 7.12
N MET A 92 -3.00 -4.74 7.69
CA MET A 92 -3.69 -3.66 6.98
C MET A 92 -2.89 -3.14 5.78
N ARG A 93 -1.55 -3.06 5.87
CA ARG A 93 -0.65 -2.61 4.78
C ARG A 93 -0.59 -3.56 3.59
N CYS A 94 -0.96 -4.82 3.76
CA CYS A 94 -1.10 -5.75 2.64
C CYS A 94 -2.32 -5.43 1.77
N VAL A 95 -3.40 -4.90 2.37
CA VAL A 95 -4.69 -4.73 1.69
C VAL A 95 -4.63 -3.86 0.44
N PRO A 96 -3.92 -2.72 0.41
CA PRO A 96 -3.84 -1.88 -0.79
C PRO A 96 -3.46 -2.63 -2.06
N VAL A 97 -2.62 -3.65 -1.95
CA VAL A 97 -2.16 -4.46 -3.10
C VAL A 97 -3.01 -5.71 -3.30
N PHE A 98 -3.60 -6.25 -2.23
CA PHE A 98 -4.29 -7.54 -2.31
C PHE A 98 -5.80 -7.44 -2.56
N HIS A 99 -6.46 -6.32 -2.21
CA HIS A 99 -7.92 -6.18 -2.33
C HIS A 99 -8.44 -6.37 -3.75
N ASP A 100 -7.66 -5.97 -4.72
CA ASP A 100 -7.96 -6.02 -6.15
C ASP A 100 -7.12 -7.06 -6.91
N ALA A 101 -6.35 -7.92 -6.22
CA ALA A 101 -5.43 -8.87 -6.87
C ALA A 101 -6.10 -9.77 -7.91
N ILE A 102 -7.39 -10.07 -7.76
CA ILE A 102 -8.19 -10.88 -8.70
C ILE A 102 -9.30 -10.05 -9.35
N LYS A 103 -9.04 -8.78 -9.63
CA LYS A 103 -10.02 -7.79 -10.11
C LYS A 103 -10.80 -8.20 -11.36
N CYS A 104 -10.13 -8.86 -12.29
CA CYS A 104 -10.73 -9.35 -13.52
C CYS A 104 -11.04 -10.85 -13.52
N GLY A 105 -11.18 -11.46 -12.33
CA GLY A 105 -11.34 -12.90 -12.18
C GLY A 105 -10.04 -13.68 -12.43
N TRP A 106 -10.10 -14.98 -12.20
CA TRP A 106 -8.95 -15.86 -12.33
C TRP A 106 -8.39 -15.93 -13.78
N ASP A 107 -9.27 -15.82 -14.77
CA ASP A 107 -8.93 -15.92 -16.20
C ASP A 107 -8.57 -14.57 -16.82
N GLY A 108 -8.62 -13.47 -16.08
CA GLY A 108 -8.25 -12.14 -16.58
C GLY A 108 -9.28 -11.56 -17.57
N SER A 109 -10.53 -11.43 -17.18
CA SER A 109 -11.58 -10.77 -17.97
C SER A 109 -11.17 -9.37 -18.42
N THR A 110 -11.71 -8.89 -19.54
CA THR A 110 -11.50 -7.52 -20.02
C THR A 110 -12.03 -6.45 -19.04
N TYR A 111 -12.98 -6.82 -18.19
CA TYR A 111 -13.63 -5.92 -17.24
C TYR A 111 -13.53 -6.44 -15.82
N THR A 112 -13.59 -5.53 -14.87
CA THR A 112 -13.74 -5.86 -13.45
C THR A 112 -14.96 -6.76 -13.25
N VAL A 113 -14.76 -7.89 -12.57
CA VAL A 113 -15.86 -8.76 -12.14
C VAL A 113 -16.44 -8.27 -10.83
N HIS A 114 -17.75 -8.38 -10.65
CA HIS A 114 -18.42 -7.82 -9.46
C HIS A 114 -17.97 -8.49 -8.16
N ASP A 115 -17.71 -9.77 -8.23
CA ASP A 115 -17.33 -10.61 -7.08
C ASP A 115 -15.81 -10.62 -6.80
N HIS A 116 -15.02 -9.74 -7.45
CA HIS A 116 -13.57 -9.67 -7.21
C HIS A 116 -13.17 -9.49 -5.74
N PRO A 117 -13.94 -8.81 -4.85
CA PRO A 117 -13.59 -8.74 -3.44
C PRO A 117 -13.56 -10.12 -2.77
N MET A 118 -14.54 -10.97 -3.11
CA MET A 118 -14.62 -12.34 -2.61
C MET A 118 -13.51 -13.21 -3.20
N LEU A 119 -13.20 -13.03 -4.50
CA LEU A 119 -12.10 -13.73 -5.16
C LEU A 119 -10.72 -13.33 -4.57
N ALA A 120 -10.52 -12.07 -4.26
CA ALA A 120 -9.32 -11.59 -3.59
C ALA A 120 -9.19 -12.20 -2.17
N ALA A 121 -10.28 -12.27 -1.42
CA ALA A 121 -10.30 -12.92 -0.12
C ALA A 121 -10.02 -14.44 -0.23
N GLU A 122 -10.59 -15.11 -1.22
CA GLU A 122 -10.32 -16.52 -1.51
C GLU A 122 -8.84 -16.73 -1.88
N TRP A 123 -8.28 -15.84 -2.71
CA TRP A 123 -6.87 -15.87 -3.07
C TRP A 123 -5.97 -15.72 -1.84
N VAL A 124 -6.25 -14.77 -0.94
CA VAL A 124 -5.48 -14.59 0.32
C VAL A 124 -5.53 -15.86 1.18
N ARG A 125 -6.69 -16.50 1.34
CA ARG A 125 -6.87 -17.70 2.17
C ARG A 125 -6.14 -18.92 1.61
N ASN A 126 -6.16 -19.09 0.29
CA ASN A 126 -5.77 -20.35 -0.35
C ASN A 126 -4.37 -20.34 -0.95
N THR A 127 -3.80 -19.18 -1.27
CA THR A 127 -2.44 -19.09 -1.79
C THR A 127 -1.43 -19.57 -0.74
N LYS A 128 -0.57 -20.47 -1.16
CA LYS A 128 0.53 -21.02 -0.34
C LYS A 128 1.84 -20.39 -0.78
N VAL A 129 2.53 -19.81 0.16
CA VAL A 129 3.83 -19.16 -0.05
C VAL A 129 4.87 -19.72 0.90
N GLU A 130 6.13 -19.44 0.62
CA GLU A 130 7.25 -19.94 1.44
C GLU A 130 7.22 -19.32 2.84
N HIS A 131 7.05 -18.00 2.92
CA HIS A 131 6.98 -17.25 4.17
C HIS A 131 5.51 -16.90 4.47
N ASP A 132 4.79 -17.86 5.06
CA ASP A 132 3.36 -17.71 5.33
C ASP A 132 3.09 -17.12 6.71
N ILE A 133 1.98 -16.40 6.85
CA ILE A 133 1.54 -15.82 8.13
C ILE A 133 0.54 -16.75 8.83
N PRO A 134 0.37 -16.60 10.18
CA PRO A 134 -0.66 -17.34 10.90
C PRO A 134 -2.07 -17.17 10.32
N ASN A 135 -2.86 -18.23 10.33
CA ASN A 135 -4.20 -18.23 9.74
C ASN A 135 -5.11 -17.15 10.31
N GLU A 136 -4.95 -16.78 11.57
CA GLU A 136 -5.72 -15.68 12.19
C GLU A 136 -5.53 -14.35 11.43
N TYR A 137 -4.30 -14.01 11.03
CA TYR A 137 -4.02 -12.81 10.24
C TYR A 137 -4.50 -12.96 8.80
N LYS A 138 -4.46 -14.18 8.21
CA LYS A 138 -5.04 -14.42 6.89
C LYS A 138 -6.53 -14.15 6.87
N GLU A 139 -7.27 -14.59 7.90
CA GLU A 139 -8.72 -14.34 7.98
C GLU A 139 -9.03 -12.86 8.18
N ILE A 140 -8.24 -12.13 8.99
CA ILE A 140 -8.38 -10.68 9.14
C ILE A 140 -8.13 -9.98 7.79
N LEU A 141 -7.04 -10.32 7.11
CA LEU A 141 -6.67 -9.76 5.80
C LEU A 141 -7.72 -10.07 4.73
N ALA A 142 -8.16 -11.32 4.65
CA ALA A 142 -9.21 -11.76 3.73
C ALA A 142 -10.53 -11.04 4.00
N GLY A 143 -10.91 -10.83 5.26
CA GLY A 143 -12.10 -10.08 5.63
C GLY A 143 -12.07 -8.63 5.16
N MET A 144 -10.92 -7.97 5.28
CA MET A 144 -10.71 -6.61 4.77
C MET A 144 -10.78 -6.55 3.24
N CYS A 145 -10.22 -7.55 2.54
CA CYS A 145 -10.33 -7.64 1.08
C CYS A 145 -11.77 -7.91 0.63
N GLU A 146 -12.48 -8.80 1.33
CA GLU A 146 -13.84 -9.23 0.98
C GLU A 146 -14.87 -8.11 1.07
N SER A 147 -14.70 -7.18 2.02
CA SER A 147 -15.65 -6.10 2.33
C SER A 147 -15.23 -4.73 1.82
N HIS A 148 -14.13 -4.62 1.04
CA HIS A 148 -13.60 -3.32 0.63
C HIS A 148 -14.57 -2.49 -0.23
N SER A 149 -15.52 -3.13 -0.92
CA SER A 149 -16.56 -2.44 -1.70
C SER A 149 -17.56 -1.65 -0.82
N GLY A 150 -17.58 -1.87 0.49
CA GLY A 150 -18.42 -1.13 1.43
C GLY A 150 -19.90 -1.28 1.15
N GLU A 151 -20.60 -0.15 0.96
CA GLU A 151 -22.03 -0.08 0.67
C GLU A 151 -22.44 -0.55 -0.73
N TRP A 152 -21.47 -0.67 -1.67
CA TRP A 152 -21.76 -1.10 -3.04
C TRP A 152 -21.81 -2.63 -3.17
N THR A 153 -22.74 -3.25 -2.49
CA THR A 153 -22.84 -4.71 -2.34
C THR A 153 -23.53 -5.41 -3.51
N THR A 154 -24.24 -4.68 -4.38
CA THR A 154 -25.03 -5.27 -5.46
C THR A 154 -24.70 -4.70 -6.83
N ASN A 155 -24.87 -5.53 -7.86
CA ASN A 155 -24.72 -5.13 -9.25
C ASN A 155 -25.84 -5.74 -10.11
N LYS A 156 -26.45 -4.95 -11.01
CA LYS A 156 -27.55 -5.39 -11.88
C LYS A 156 -27.19 -6.57 -12.81
N ARG A 157 -25.90 -6.85 -13.00
CA ARG A 157 -25.38 -7.90 -13.88
C ARG A 157 -24.88 -9.13 -13.12
N SER A 158 -25.05 -9.15 -11.79
CA SER A 158 -24.60 -10.24 -10.93
C SER A 158 -25.66 -10.57 -9.89
N SER A 159 -25.81 -11.84 -9.58
CA SER A 159 -26.63 -12.31 -8.42
C SER A 159 -25.84 -12.33 -7.12
N VAL A 160 -24.55 -12.08 -7.17
CA VAL A 160 -23.69 -12.05 -5.99
C VAL A 160 -23.97 -10.79 -5.19
N ILE A 161 -24.11 -10.95 -3.88
CA ILE A 161 -24.19 -9.85 -2.92
C ILE A 161 -22.88 -9.84 -2.14
N LEU A 162 -22.18 -8.74 -2.20
CA LEU A 162 -20.92 -8.56 -1.47
C LEU A 162 -21.19 -8.27 0.01
N PRO A 163 -20.30 -8.69 0.93
CA PRO A 163 -20.45 -8.33 2.33
C PRO A 163 -20.10 -6.85 2.57
N GLU A 164 -20.88 -6.21 3.43
CA GLU A 164 -20.52 -4.90 3.98
C GLU A 164 -19.41 -5.03 5.04
N PRO A 165 -18.67 -3.95 5.34
CA PRO A 165 -17.73 -3.92 6.47
C PRO A 165 -18.40 -4.30 7.78
N ARG A 166 -17.85 -5.31 8.47
CA ARG A 166 -18.43 -5.90 9.69
C ARG A 166 -17.85 -5.32 10.98
N ASN A 167 -16.77 -4.57 10.86
CA ASN A 167 -16.05 -3.98 11.99
C ASN A 167 -15.32 -2.71 11.57
N ASP A 168 -14.81 -1.97 12.55
CA ASP A 168 -14.12 -0.69 12.35
C ASP A 168 -12.85 -0.80 11.48
N MET A 169 -12.18 -1.94 11.48
CA MET A 169 -10.97 -2.12 10.65
C MET A 169 -11.34 -2.26 9.17
N GLU A 170 -12.36 -3.07 8.88
CA GLU A 170 -12.88 -3.23 7.52
C GLU A 170 -13.44 -1.90 6.99
N LEU A 171 -14.19 -1.16 7.82
CA LEU A 171 -14.68 0.17 7.46
C LEU A 171 -13.53 1.15 7.20
N PHE A 172 -12.49 1.14 8.04
CA PHE A 172 -11.32 1.99 7.87
C PHE A 172 -10.58 1.72 6.54
N ILE A 173 -10.47 0.46 6.15
CA ILE A 173 -9.90 0.03 4.87
C ILE A 173 -10.74 0.54 3.71
N HIS A 174 -12.06 0.30 3.73
CA HIS A 174 -13.00 0.79 2.73
C HIS A 174 -12.92 2.31 2.53
N GLU A 175 -12.88 3.09 3.63
CA GLU A 175 -12.71 4.54 3.55
C GLU A 175 -11.39 4.96 2.89
N CYS A 176 -10.29 4.25 3.16
CA CYS A 176 -9.01 4.54 2.52
C CYS A 176 -9.04 4.21 1.02
N ASP A 177 -9.69 3.13 0.63
CA ASP A 177 -9.87 2.75 -0.77
C ASP A 177 -10.70 3.79 -1.53
N ILE A 178 -11.86 4.19 -1.00
CA ILE A 178 -12.68 5.28 -1.59
C ILE A 178 -11.84 6.54 -1.80
N LEU A 179 -11.12 6.98 -0.77
CA LEU A 179 -10.30 8.19 -0.86
C LEU A 179 -9.22 8.06 -1.95
N SER A 180 -8.66 6.86 -2.14
CA SER A 180 -7.64 6.60 -3.16
C SER A 180 -8.19 6.64 -4.58
N SER A 181 -9.47 6.39 -4.75
CA SER A 181 -10.15 6.41 -6.06
C SER A 181 -10.70 7.78 -6.47
N ARG A 182 -10.69 8.78 -5.56
CA ARG A 182 -11.33 10.08 -5.81
C ARG A 182 -10.60 10.90 -6.87
N ALA A 183 -11.34 11.33 -7.90
CA ALA A 183 -10.80 12.13 -8.99
C ALA A 183 -10.36 13.55 -8.58
N ASP A 184 -10.87 14.03 -7.46
CA ASP A 184 -10.56 15.34 -6.87
C ASP A 184 -9.35 15.30 -5.92
N LEU A 185 -8.79 14.12 -5.66
CA LEU A 185 -7.55 13.93 -4.93
C LEU A 185 -6.42 13.55 -5.90
N ASP A 186 -5.30 14.25 -5.84
CA ASP A 186 -4.15 13.98 -6.68
C ASP A 186 -3.00 13.40 -5.87
N MET A 187 -2.21 12.52 -6.51
CA MET A 187 -1.01 11.93 -5.93
C MET A 187 0.19 12.20 -6.84
N ILE A 188 1.28 12.65 -6.24
CA ILE A 188 2.57 12.70 -6.93
C ILE A 188 3.10 11.28 -7.04
N ILE A 189 3.06 10.72 -8.25
CA ILE A 189 3.65 9.41 -8.52
C ILE A 189 5.18 9.52 -8.41
N PRO A 190 5.84 8.74 -7.54
CA PRO A 190 7.29 8.75 -7.43
C PRO A 190 7.96 8.45 -8.77
N GLN A 191 9.03 9.20 -9.10
CA GLN A 191 9.74 9.01 -10.37
C GLN A 191 10.32 7.60 -10.47
N GLU A 192 10.85 7.06 -9.38
CA GLU A 192 11.34 5.69 -9.29
C GLU A 192 10.30 4.65 -9.74
N LEU A 193 9.04 4.78 -9.29
CA LEU A 193 7.95 3.89 -9.75
C LEU A 193 7.68 4.05 -11.24
N LYS A 194 7.68 5.29 -11.75
CA LYS A 194 7.51 5.55 -13.20
C LYS A 194 8.62 4.88 -14.01
N ASP A 195 9.86 4.94 -13.53
CA ASP A 195 11.02 4.35 -14.19
C ASP A 195 10.93 2.81 -14.20
N ILE A 196 10.53 2.19 -13.08
CA ILE A 196 10.27 0.73 -13.01
C ILE A 196 9.19 0.32 -14.02
N LEU A 197 8.04 1.00 -14.03
CA LEU A 197 6.91 0.66 -14.90
C LEU A 197 7.19 0.90 -16.39
N SER A 198 8.08 1.85 -16.70
CA SER A 198 8.50 2.15 -18.08
C SER A 198 9.62 1.23 -18.58
N GLY A 199 10.14 0.33 -17.73
CA GLY A 199 11.28 -0.53 -18.06
C GLY A 199 12.61 0.21 -18.14
N ASN A 200 12.68 1.44 -17.62
CA ASN A 200 13.88 2.26 -17.59
C ASN A 200 14.73 2.04 -16.31
N SER A 201 14.22 1.24 -15.37
CA SER A 201 14.95 0.87 -14.16
C SER A 201 15.96 -0.22 -14.51
N THR A 202 17.22 0.05 -14.26
CA THR A 202 18.22 -1.00 -14.16
C THR A 202 17.96 -1.80 -12.89
N THR A 203 18.07 -3.11 -12.95
CA THR A 203 17.83 -4.04 -11.83
C THR A 203 18.77 -3.86 -10.63
N ASP A 204 19.71 -2.95 -10.75
CA ASP A 204 20.67 -2.58 -9.71
C ASP A 204 20.23 -1.33 -8.92
N VAL A 205 18.99 -1.28 -8.48
CA VAL A 205 18.62 -0.38 -7.38
C VAL A 205 19.17 -1.03 -6.11
N GLU A 206 20.45 -0.77 -5.81
CA GLU A 206 20.91 -0.85 -4.44
C GLU A 206 19.94 0.01 -3.64
N VAL A 207 19.22 -0.59 -2.71
CA VAL A 207 18.51 0.18 -1.68
C VAL A 207 19.64 0.77 -0.86
N GLU A 208 20.00 2.02 -1.16
CA GLU A 208 20.90 2.73 -0.28
C GLU A 208 20.28 2.70 1.11
N ASP A 209 21.00 2.11 2.04
CA ASP A 209 20.60 2.14 3.44
C ASP A 209 20.35 3.61 3.81
N VAL A 210 19.21 3.85 4.42
CA VAL A 210 18.83 5.19 4.86
C VAL A 210 19.80 5.61 5.96
N THR A 211 20.63 6.59 5.68
CA THR A 211 21.68 7.08 6.58
C THR A 211 21.47 8.54 6.96
N LEU A 212 22.22 9.02 7.96
CA LEU A 212 22.22 10.44 8.34
C LEU A 212 22.65 11.37 7.21
N GLU A 213 23.47 10.88 6.27
CA GLU A 213 24.03 11.62 5.16
C GLU A 213 23.08 11.74 3.97
N ASN A 214 22.28 10.69 3.70
CA ASN A 214 21.44 10.63 2.49
C ASN A 214 19.96 10.91 2.75
N TYR A 215 19.45 10.69 3.98
CA TYR A 215 18.04 10.93 4.27
C TYR A 215 17.73 12.43 4.34
N ARG A 216 16.83 12.88 3.45
CA ARG A 216 16.31 14.26 3.46
C ARG A 216 14.89 14.29 3.99
N ILE A 217 14.62 15.14 4.98
CA ILE A 217 13.25 15.28 5.50
C ILE A 217 12.31 15.84 4.43
N THR A 218 11.08 15.39 4.44
CA THR A 218 10.08 15.72 3.40
C THR A 218 9.01 16.69 3.88
N PHE A 219 9.13 17.22 5.12
CA PHE A 219 8.11 18.05 5.75
C PHE A 219 8.70 19.30 6.43
N GLY A 220 7.81 20.26 6.71
CA GLY A 220 8.15 21.47 7.47
C GLY A 220 9.14 22.39 6.77
N LYS A 221 9.65 23.38 7.52
CA LYS A 221 10.55 24.41 6.97
C LYS A 221 11.92 23.91 6.53
N TYR A 222 12.30 22.71 6.94
CA TYR A 222 13.57 22.06 6.61
C TYR A 222 13.40 20.95 5.55
N SER A 223 12.28 20.91 4.84
CA SER A 223 12.06 19.95 3.74
C SER A 223 13.21 20.04 2.72
N GLY A 224 13.73 18.87 2.33
CA GLY A 224 14.86 18.72 1.43
C GLY A 224 16.24 18.75 2.10
N LYS A 225 16.35 19.03 3.40
CA LYS A 225 17.62 19.00 4.15
C LYS A 225 17.83 17.66 4.87
N THR A 226 19.08 17.26 5.04
CA THR A 226 19.46 16.13 5.89
C THR A 226 19.38 16.50 7.37
N LEU A 227 19.35 15.50 8.26
CA LEU A 227 19.38 15.74 9.70
C LEU A 227 20.68 16.39 10.15
N LEU A 228 21.80 16.10 9.45
CA LEU A 228 23.10 16.73 9.72
C LEU A 228 23.08 18.22 9.38
N GLU A 229 22.58 18.60 8.21
CA GLU A 229 22.42 19.99 7.78
C GLU A 229 21.51 20.77 8.75
N ILE A 230 20.42 20.14 9.24
CA ILE A 230 19.52 20.77 10.21
C ILE A 230 20.21 20.94 11.57
N ARG A 231 21.01 19.96 12.00
CA ARG A 231 21.76 20.05 13.25
C ARG A 231 22.75 21.22 13.26
N GLU A 232 23.45 21.43 12.13
CA GLU A 232 24.38 22.54 11.98
C GLU A 232 23.66 23.90 12.01
N GLU A 233 22.52 24.00 11.33
CA GLU A 233 21.76 25.24 11.22
C GLU A 233 20.91 25.53 12.49
N ASN A 234 20.30 24.53 13.05
CA ASN A 234 19.41 24.67 14.21
C ASN A 234 19.40 23.42 15.12
N PRO A 235 20.39 23.31 16.04
CA PRO A 235 20.44 22.18 16.99
C PRO A 235 19.20 22.05 17.87
N GLY A 236 18.49 23.17 18.13
CA GLY A 236 17.26 23.18 18.90
C GLY A 236 16.12 22.44 18.20
N TYR A 237 16.09 22.51 16.87
CA TYR A 237 15.08 21.79 16.10
C TYR A 237 15.31 20.28 16.12
N ILE A 238 16.56 19.82 16.06
CA ILE A 238 16.89 18.39 16.24
C ILE A 238 16.44 17.88 17.62
N ARG A 239 16.64 18.68 18.69
CA ARG A 239 16.16 18.30 20.02
C ARG A 239 14.64 18.17 20.06
N TRP A 240 13.93 19.14 19.47
CA TRP A 240 12.48 19.07 19.34
C TRP A 240 12.04 17.84 18.53
N MET A 241 12.73 17.52 17.42
CA MET A 241 12.42 16.32 16.62
C MET A 241 12.57 15.03 17.45
N LYS A 242 13.62 14.91 18.26
CA LYS A 242 13.82 13.74 19.13
C LYS A 242 12.69 13.53 20.14
N GLU A 243 12.06 14.61 20.58
CA GLU A 243 10.97 14.59 21.57
C GLU A 243 9.58 14.40 20.93
N ASN A 244 9.42 14.73 19.64
CA ASN A 244 8.10 14.85 19.01
C ASN A 244 7.91 13.98 17.75
N ILE A 245 8.99 13.43 17.16
CA ILE A 245 8.90 12.59 15.96
C ILE A 245 8.99 11.13 16.36
N GLU A 246 7.93 10.39 16.05
CA GLU A 246 7.84 8.94 16.28
C GLU A 246 7.95 8.13 14.99
N ASP A 247 7.98 8.82 13.84
CA ASP A 247 7.98 8.18 12.53
C ASP A 247 9.36 7.62 12.15
N GLU A 248 9.39 6.38 11.68
CA GLU A 248 10.56 5.78 11.06
C GLU A 248 10.68 6.25 9.57
N PRO A 249 11.87 6.37 9.00
CA PRO A 249 13.20 6.06 9.60
C PRO A 249 13.80 7.21 10.44
N ILE A 250 13.10 8.33 10.56
CA ILE A 250 13.63 9.54 11.21
C ILE A 250 13.99 9.28 12.66
N LYS A 251 13.12 8.59 13.40
CA LYS A 251 13.34 8.26 14.82
C LYS A 251 14.62 7.44 15.00
N SER A 252 14.82 6.43 14.18
CA SER A 252 16.03 5.60 14.20
C SER A 252 17.28 6.42 13.89
N LEU A 253 17.23 7.31 12.89
CA LEU A 253 18.34 8.21 12.57
C LEU A 253 18.62 9.23 13.67
N LEU A 254 17.59 9.78 14.30
CA LEU A 254 17.75 10.72 15.41
C LEU A 254 18.41 10.08 16.65
N THR A 255 18.24 8.78 16.86
CA THR A 255 18.91 8.08 17.97
C THR A 255 20.41 7.90 17.74
N GLN A 256 20.88 7.97 16.50
CA GLN A 256 22.29 7.89 16.12
C GLN A 256 23.03 9.25 16.25
N MET A 257 22.31 10.32 16.50
CA MET A 257 22.82 11.69 16.67
C MET A 257 22.96 12.07 18.15
#